data_a4c062d83534f510bf03e7c489202cb3
#
_entry.id   a4c062d83534f510bf03e7c489202cb3
#
_cell.length_a   1.000
_cell.length_b   1.000
_cell.length_c   1.000
_cell.angle_alpha   90.00
_cell.angle_beta   90.00
_cell.angle_gamma   90.00
#
_symmetry.space_group_name_H-M   'P 1'
#
loop_
_entity.id
_entity.type
_entity.pdbx_description
1 polymer ?
#
loop_
_entity_poly.entity_id
_entity_poly.type
_entity_poly.pdbx_seq_one_letter_code
_entity_poly.pdbx_strand_id
1 'polypeptide(L)'
;MAGDVPDANIPTLAPASPAGRTLGDWVLFWLLSLIWASAYLFTRIAVDKGHADAGLPPEWVISARLTIGAVALWCVMLATRQRPPPFSDRRRWGAIVGMGLVGSVVPFFLITTAQEVVNSSLAALYTSAVPIFVAIGAHFMFRDERMTAGSLLGVLIGFGGVACLFGPEAMKG
;
A
#
# COMPACT_ATOMS: atom_id res chain seq x y z
N MET A 1 -48.31 1.00 -13.25
CA MET A 1 -47.96 -0.12 -12.37
C MET A 1 -46.48 0.06 -12.01
N ALA A 2 -46.23 0.74 -10.91
CA ALA A 2 -44.89 0.90 -10.38
C ALA A 2 -44.59 -0.31 -9.51
N GLY A 3 -43.67 -1.15 -9.95
CA GLY A 3 -43.25 -2.32 -9.19
C GLY A 3 -42.45 -1.90 -7.97
N ASP A 4 -42.96 -2.28 -6.83
CA ASP A 4 -42.35 -2.16 -5.52
C ASP A 4 -41.04 -2.95 -5.53
N VAL A 5 -39.90 -2.27 -5.49
CA VAL A 5 -38.58 -2.88 -5.31
C VAL A 5 -38.46 -3.16 -3.83
N PRO A 6 -38.33 -4.42 -3.40
CA PRO A 6 -38.16 -4.72 -1.99
C PRO A 6 -36.88 -4.06 -1.51
N ASP A 7 -36.99 -3.22 -0.48
CA ASP A 7 -35.83 -2.68 0.25
C ASP A 7 -34.92 -3.85 0.63
N ALA A 8 -33.83 -3.99 -0.11
CA ALA A 8 -32.76 -4.89 0.27
C ALA A 8 -32.26 -4.37 1.62
N ASN A 9 -32.56 -5.14 2.66
CA ASN A 9 -32.08 -4.92 4.02
C ASN A 9 -30.54 -5.02 4.02
N ILE A 10 -29.89 -3.98 3.56
CA ILE A 10 -28.44 -3.83 3.64
C ILE A 10 -28.18 -3.62 5.14
N PRO A 11 -27.53 -4.57 5.84
CA PRO A 11 -27.17 -4.34 7.22
C PRO A 11 -26.30 -3.09 7.25
N THR A 12 -26.86 -1.98 7.76
CA THR A 12 -26.07 -0.82 8.13
C THR A 12 -25.08 -1.30 9.18
N LEU A 13 -23.83 -1.51 8.75
CA LEU A 13 -22.73 -1.71 9.68
C LEU A 13 -22.73 -0.48 10.58
N ALA A 14 -23.25 -0.65 11.80
CA ALA A 14 -23.16 0.39 12.81
C ALA A 14 -21.67 0.82 12.87
N PRO A 15 -21.39 2.14 12.92
CA PRO A 15 -20.01 2.59 13.04
C PRO A 15 -19.42 1.90 14.27
N ALA A 16 -18.36 1.10 14.02
CA ALA A 16 -17.67 0.41 15.09
C ALA A 16 -17.30 1.45 16.14
N SER A 17 -17.87 1.31 17.33
CA SER A 17 -17.47 2.11 18.51
C SER A 17 -15.94 2.10 18.54
N PRO A 18 -15.26 3.22 18.83
CA PRO A 18 -13.81 3.23 18.93
C PRO A 18 -13.41 2.34 20.11
N ALA A 19 -13.36 1.03 19.87
CA ALA A 19 -12.79 0.08 20.80
C ALA A 19 -11.36 0.54 21.06
N GLY A 20 -11.02 0.84 22.32
CA GLY A 20 -9.70 1.29 22.70
C GLY A 20 -8.65 0.37 22.08
N ARG A 21 -7.64 0.94 21.42
CA ARG A 21 -6.56 0.19 20.78
C ARG A 21 -5.94 -0.76 21.79
N THR A 22 -5.93 -2.04 21.45
CA THR A 22 -5.33 -3.07 22.29
C THR A 22 -3.81 -3.09 22.15
N LEU A 23 -3.10 -3.70 23.11
CA LEU A 23 -1.67 -3.91 22.97
C LEU A 23 -1.32 -4.71 21.70
N GLY A 24 -2.20 -5.66 21.31
CA GLY A 24 -2.06 -6.43 20.09
C GLY A 24 -2.06 -5.56 18.82
N ASP A 25 -2.91 -4.53 18.77
CA ASP A 25 -2.96 -3.60 17.63
C ASP A 25 -1.65 -2.81 17.50
N TRP A 26 -1.06 -2.42 18.65
CA TRP A 26 0.23 -1.75 18.66
C TRP A 26 1.37 -2.66 18.23
N VAL A 27 1.39 -3.91 18.67
CA VAL A 27 2.38 -4.90 18.25
C VAL A 27 2.29 -5.16 16.75
N LEU A 28 1.07 -5.35 16.22
CA LEU A 28 0.85 -5.52 14.78
C LEU A 28 1.28 -4.29 13.98
N PHE A 29 0.99 -3.08 14.48
CA PHE A 29 1.40 -1.84 13.84
C PHE A 29 2.93 -1.74 13.72
N TRP A 30 3.66 -1.99 14.81
CA TRP A 30 5.11 -1.93 14.81
C TRP A 30 5.74 -3.03 13.96
N LEU A 31 5.20 -4.24 14.02
CA LEU A 31 5.65 -5.35 13.18
C LEU A 31 5.48 -5.03 11.69
N LEU A 32 4.31 -4.54 11.30
CA LEU A 32 4.04 -4.13 9.94
C LEU A 32 4.99 -3.01 9.49
N SER A 33 5.21 -2.02 10.35
CA SER A 33 6.13 -0.90 10.05
C SER A 33 7.56 -1.38 9.81
N LEU A 34 8.06 -2.33 10.61
CA LEU A 34 9.38 -2.94 10.42
C LEU A 34 9.47 -3.73 9.11
N ILE A 35 8.44 -4.52 8.79
CA ILE A 35 8.38 -5.28 7.53
C ILE A 35 8.41 -4.32 6.34
N TRP A 36 7.64 -3.24 6.39
CA TRP A 36 7.63 -2.25 5.30
C TRP A 36 8.96 -1.51 5.17
N ALA A 37 9.55 -1.09 6.28
CA ALA A 37 10.84 -0.41 6.27
C ALA A 37 11.95 -1.30 5.71
N SER A 38 12.00 -2.58 6.12
CA SER A 38 12.98 -3.53 5.61
C SER A 38 12.82 -3.82 4.11
N ALA A 39 11.60 -3.72 3.57
CA ALA A 39 11.36 -3.97 2.16
C ALA A 39 12.11 -2.99 1.23
N TYR A 40 12.23 -1.71 1.62
CA TYR A 40 13.01 -0.73 0.85
C TYR A 40 14.50 -1.05 0.87
N LEU A 41 15.02 -1.43 2.04
CA LEU A 41 16.42 -1.81 2.19
C LEU A 41 16.75 -3.04 1.35
N PHE A 42 15.97 -4.10 1.46
CA PHE A 42 16.19 -5.33 0.68
C PHE A 42 16.03 -5.11 -0.82
N THR A 43 15.08 -4.27 -1.25
CA THR A 43 14.93 -3.92 -2.66
C THR A 43 16.18 -3.20 -3.15
N ARG A 44 16.69 -2.22 -2.39
CA ARG A 44 17.93 -1.50 -2.77
C ARG A 44 19.12 -2.46 -2.87
N ILE A 45 19.32 -3.33 -1.90
CA ILE A 45 20.41 -4.32 -1.92
C ILE A 45 20.28 -5.25 -3.13
N ALA A 46 19.04 -5.63 -3.51
CA ALA A 46 18.80 -6.54 -4.61
C ALA A 46 19.12 -5.91 -5.99
N VAL A 47 18.86 -4.61 -6.17
CA VAL A 47 19.08 -3.91 -7.45
C VAL A 47 20.41 -3.16 -7.52
N ASP A 48 21.16 -3.06 -6.40
CA ASP A 48 22.42 -2.32 -6.34
C ASP A 48 23.53 -3.00 -7.14
N LYS A 49 24.02 -2.31 -8.15
CA LYS A 49 25.10 -2.76 -9.03
C LYS A 49 26.50 -2.36 -8.53
N GLY A 50 26.57 -1.68 -7.35
CA GLY A 50 27.77 -0.97 -6.88
C GLY A 50 28.95 -1.82 -6.46
N HIS A 51 28.83 -3.15 -6.31
CA HIS A 51 29.93 -3.97 -5.77
C HIS A 51 30.37 -5.17 -6.60
N ALA A 52 29.71 -5.52 -7.71
CA ALA A 52 30.16 -6.64 -8.56
C ALA A 52 29.37 -6.80 -9.87
N ASP A 53 28.72 -5.80 -10.45
CA ASP A 53 27.79 -5.94 -11.58
C ASP A 53 26.70 -6.99 -11.36
N ALA A 54 26.42 -7.31 -10.08
CA ALA A 54 25.61 -8.45 -9.66
C ALA A 54 24.19 -8.07 -9.23
N GLY A 55 23.81 -6.80 -9.34
CA GLY A 55 22.45 -6.35 -9.03
C GLY A 55 21.44 -7.01 -9.97
N LEU A 56 20.35 -7.51 -9.40
CA LEU A 56 19.27 -8.10 -10.19
C LEU A 56 18.52 -6.99 -10.95
N PRO A 57 18.16 -7.22 -12.22
CA PRO A 57 17.27 -6.32 -12.93
C PRO A 57 15.96 -6.09 -12.15
N PRO A 58 15.43 -4.86 -12.11
CA PRO A 58 14.20 -4.54 -11.37
C PRO A 58 13.03 -5.47 -11.68
N GLU A 59 12.88 -5.88 -12.93
CA GLU A 59 11.81 -6.77 -13.38
C GLU A 59 11.86 -8.14 -12.70
N TRP A 60 13.05 -8.67 -12.41
CA TRP A 60 13.21 -9.93 -11.69
C TRP A 60 12.85 -9.79 -10.22
N VAL A 61 13.28 -8.71 -9.59
CA VAL A 61 12.97 -8.43 -8.17
C VAL A 61 11.46 -8.27 -7.99
N ILE A 62 10.81 -7.54 -8.90
CA ILE A 62 9.35 -7.31 -8.84
C ILE A 62 8.60 -8.60 -9.13
N SER A 63 8.99 -9.32 -10.18
CA SER A 63 8.34 -10.59 -10.55
C SER A 63 8.42 -11.62 -9.41
N ALA A 64 9.58 -11.76 -8.79
CA ALA A 64 9.76 -12.63 -7.64
C ALA A 64 8.87 -12.20 -6.46
N ARG A 65 8.88 -10.90 -6.12
CA ARG A 65 8.06 -10.35 -5.02
C ARG A 65 6.57 -10.55 -5.24
N LEU A 66 6.07 -10.24 -6.44
CA LEU A 66 4.66 -10.39 -6.77
C LEU A 66 4.24 -11.86 -6.82
N THR A 67 5.10 -12.73 -7.35
CA THR A 67 4.83 -14.18 -7.40
C THR A 67 4.77 -14.78 -6.01
N ILE A 68 5.75 -14.49 -5.15
CA ILE A 68 5.76 -14.97 -3.76
C ILE A 68 4.53 -14.46 -3.00
N GLY A 69 4.20 -13.17 -3.15
CA GLY A 69 3.01 -12.58 -2.54
C GLY A 69 1.72 -13.23 -3.04
N ALA A 70 1.60 -13.46 -4.35
CA ALA A 70 0.44 -14.12 -4.95
C ALA A 70 0.28 -15.56 -4.45
N VAL A 71 1.37 -16.32 -4.39
CA VAL A 71 1.36 -17.70 -3.86
C VAL A 71 0.95 -17.70 -2.38
N ALA A 72 1.52 -16.82 -1.57
CA ALA A 72 1.17 -16.71 -0.15
C ALA A 72 -0.31 -16.38 0.04
N LEU A 73 -0.85 -15.39 -0.68
CA LEU A 73 -2.26 -15.03 -0.63
C LEU A 73 -3.17 -16.17 -1.13
N TRP A 74 -2.74 -16.89 -2.15
CA TRP A 74 -3.47 -18.06 -2.65
C TRP A 74 -3.53 -19.16 -1.59
N CYS A 75 -2.43 -19.44 -0.90
CA CYS A 75 -2.39 -20.38 0.21
C CYS A 75 -3.34 -19.96 1.35
N VAL A 76 -3.34 -18.67 1.72
CA VAL A 76 -4.27 -18.15 2.74
C VAL A 76 -5.72 -18.32 2.29
N MET A 77 -6.03 -18.00 1.04
CA MET A 77 -7.39 -18.14 0.49
C MET A 77 -7.86 -19.60 0.56
N LEU A 78 -6.99 -20.55 0.22
CA LEU A 78 -7.29 -21.98 0.33
C LEU A 78 -7.47 -22.42 1.78
N ALA A 79 -6.61 -21.97 2.68
CA ALA A 79 -6.67 -22.29 4.11
C ALA A 79 -7.96 -21.74 4.76
N THR A 80 -8.38 -20.55 4.36
CA THR A 80 -9.62 -19.91 4.84
C THR A 80 -10.88 -20.37 4.10
N ARG A 81 -10.74 -21.32 3.16
CA ARG A 81 -11.82 -21.86 2.32
C ARG A 81 -12.61 -20.78 1.56
N GLN A 82 -12.01 -19.66 1.31
CA GLN A 82 -12.62 -18.63 0.48
C GLN A 82 -12.56 -19.05 -0.99
N ARG A 83 -13.62 -18.72 -1.73
CA ARG A 83 -13.68 -19.05 -3.16
C ARG A 83 -13.43 -17.79 -3.99
N PRO A 84 -12.60 -17.88 -5.04
CA PRO A 84 -12.45 -16.79 -5.98
C PRO A 84 -13.78 -16.52 -6.69
N PRO A 85 -14.00 -15.31 -7.23
CA PRO A 85 -15.18 -15.04 -8.03
C PRO A 85 -15.23 -15.99 -9.23
N PRO A 86 -16.43 -16.37 -9.69
CA PRO A 86 -16.58 -17.25 -10.85
C PRO A 86 -15.95 -16.59 -12.08
N PHE A 87 -15.29 -17.39 -12.92
CA PHE A 87 -14.61 -16.89 -14.13
C PHE A 87 -15.55 -16.20 -15.13
N SER A 88 -16.85 -16.46 -15.03
CA SER A 88 -17.87 -15.79 -15.83
C SER A 88 -18.07 -14.30 -15.48
N ASP A 89 -17.69 -13.88 -14.27
CA ASP A 89 -17.85 -12.50 -13.81
C ASP A 89 -16.67 -11.63 -14.27
N ARG A 90 -16.71 -11.29 -15.56
CA ARG A 90 -15.69 -10.45 -16.22
C ARG A 90 -15.51 -9.08 -15.53
N ARG A 91 -16.59 -8.52 -14.97
CA ARG A 91 -16.53 -7.21 -14.30
C ARG A 91 -15.69 -7.26 -13.03
N ARG A 92 -15.88 -8.27 -12.19
CA ARG A 92 -15.08 -8.46 -10.97
C ARG A 92 -13.62 -8.77 -11.32
N TRP A 93 -13.38 -9.63 -12.29
CA TRP A 93 -12.01 -9.92 -12.74
C TRP A 93 -11.32 -8.69 -13.32
N GLY A 94 -12.02 -7.89 -14.13
CA GLY A 94 -11.49 -6.63 -14.64
C GLY A 94 -11.11 -5.65 -13.53
N ALA A 95 -11.94 -5.53 -12.49
CA ALA A 95 -11.64 -4.71 -11.32
C ALA A 95 -10.42 -5.24 -10.54
N ILE A 96 -10.34 -6.56 -10.29
CA ILE A 96 -9.20 -7.19 -9.60
C ILE A 96 -7.90 -6.96 -10.37
N VAL A 97 -7.90 -7.21 -11.68
CA VAL A 97 -6.72 -7.00 -12.52
C VAL A 97 -6.34 -5.52 -12.58
N GLY A 98 -7.31 -4.63 -12.77
CA GLY A 98 -7.07 -3.18 -12.79
C GLY A 98 -6.49 -2.68 -11.48
N MET A 99 -7.05 -3.08 -10.34
CA MET A 99 -6.50 -2.74 -9.03
C MET A 99 -5.11 -3.33 -8.80
N GLY A 100 -4.87 -4.57 -9.23
CA GLY A 100 -3.56 -5.20 -9.14
C GLY A 100 -2.51 -4.49 -9.97
N LEU A 101 -2.83 -4.12 -11.21
CA LEU A 101 -1.91 -3.39 -12.09
C LEU A 101 -1.61 -1.99 -11.56
N VAL A 102 -2.64 -1.20 -11.31
CA VAL A 102 -2.47 0.21 -10.90
C VAL A 102 -2.03 0.34 -9.46
N GLY A 103 -2.54 -0.51 -8.56
CA GLY A 103 -2.24 -0.43 -7.12
C GLY A 103 -0.97 -1.17 -6.69
N SER A 104 -0.45 -2.09 -7.50
CA SER A 104 0.72 -2.88 -7.11
C SER A 104 1.79 -2.92 -8.20
N VAL A 105 1.49 -3.44 -9.39
CA VAL A 105 2.52 -3.69 -10.40
C VAL A 105 3.21 -2.39 -10.81
N VAL A 106 2.44 -1.38 -11.22
CA VAL A 106 2.98 -0.10 -11.70
C VAL A 106 3.76 0.65 -10.60
N PRO A 107 3.21 0.86 -9.38
CA PRO A 107 3.96 1.55 -8.32
C PRO A 107 5.24 0.81 -7.92
N PHE A 108 5.19 -0.50 -7.74
CA PHE A 108 6.37 -1.26 -7.37
C PHE A 108 7.42 -1.27 -8.48
N PHE A 109 7.01 -1.32 -9.74
CA PHE A 109 7.93 -1.21 -10.87
C PHE A 109 8.66 0.14 -10.84
N LEU A 110 7.93 1.23 -10.74
CA LEU A 110 8.51 2.57 -10.70
C LEU A 110 9.43 2.77 -9.51
N ILE A 111 9.03 2.33 -8.31
CA ILE A 111 9.83 2.45 -7.09
C ILE A 111 11.11 1.62 -7.20
N THR A 112 11.02 0.38 -7.69
CA THR A 112 12.18 -0.51 -7.79
C THR A 112 13.18 0.00 -8.83
N THR A 113 12.70 0.47 -9.99
CA THR A 113 13.54 1.09 -11.01
C THR A 113 14.19 2.38 -10.50
N ALA A 114 13.46 3.21 -9.78
CA ALA A 114 14.03 4.40 -9.17
C ALA A 114 15.14 4.06 -8.16
N GLN A 115 15.03 2.96 -7.44
CA GLN A 115 16.03 2.52 -6.47
C GLN A 115 17.35 2.02 -7.10
N GLU A 116 17.44 1.86 -8.41
CA GLU A 116 18.75 1.66 -9.07
C GLU A 116 19.66 2.87 -8.91
N VAL A 117 19.08 4.08 -8.90
CA VAL A 117 19.83 5.35 -8.83
C VAL A 117 19.59 6.14 -7.55
N VAL A 118 18.51 5.86 -6.85
CA VAL A 118 18.07 6.58 -5.63
C VAL A 118 18.29 5.71 -4.40
N ASN A 119 18.81 6.28 -3.32
CA ASN A 119 18.97 5.60 -2.04
C ASN A 119 17.62 5.17 -1.46
N SER A 120 17.62 4.06 -0.71
CA SER A 120 16.41 3.54 -0.04
C SER A 120 15.72 4.58 0.86
N SER A 121 16.50 5.43 1.52
CA SER A 121 16.00 6.52 2.37
C SER A 121 15.21 7.55 1.56
N LEU A 122 15.71 7.97 0.39
CA LEU A 122 15.01 8.89 -0.51
C LEU A 122 13.75 8.25 -1.11
N ALA A 123 13.81 6.98 -1.49
CA ALA A 123 12.63 6.26 -1.97
C ALA A 123 11.53 6.17 -0.90
N ALA A 124 11.90 5.92 0.36
CA ALA A 124 10.98 5.92 1.49
C ALA A 124 10.40 7.33 1.75
N LEU A 125 11.22 8.40 1.64
CA LEU A 125 10.77 9.78 1.78
C LEU A 125 9.71 10.14 0.73
N TYR A 126 9.97 9.87 -0.54
CA TYR A 126 9.00 10.14 -1.61
C TYR A 126 7.69 9.35 -1.40
N THR A 127 7.81 8.09 -0.98
CA THR A 127 6.63 7.25 -0.75
C THR A 127 5.85 7.71 0.49
N SER A 128 6.48 8.36 1.47
CA SER A 128 5.80 8.91 2.64
C SER A 128 4.85 10.08 2.31
N ALA A 129 4.97 10.68 1.12
CA ALA A 129 4.02 11.67 0.63
C ALA A 129 2.68 11.05 0.16
N VAL A 130 2.66 9.75 -0.17
CA VAL A 130 1.46 9.07 -0.70
C VAL A 130 0.25 9.21 0.22
N PRO A 131 0.33 9.02 1.54
CA PRO A 131 -0.81 9.19 2.43
C PRO A 131 -1.45 10.59 2.35
N ILE A 132 -0.65 11.63 2.08
CA ILE A 132 -1.16 13.00 1.93
C ILE A 132 -2.04 13.09 0.69
N PHE A 133 -1.54 12.60 -0.45
CA PHE A 133 -2.31 12.61 -1.70
C PHE A 133 -3.57 11.75 -1.61
N VAL A 134 -3.46 10.57 -0.96
CA VAL A 134 -4.61 9.70 -0.72
C VAL A 134 -5.65 10.39 0.15
N ALA A 135 -5.24 11.04 1.24
CA ALA A 135 -6.13 11.73 2.16
C ALA A 135 -6.82 12.92 1.47
N ILE A 136 -6.09 13.69 0.67
CA ILE A 136 -6.65 14.78 -0.14
C ILE A 136 -7.65 14.22 -1.16
N GLY A 137 -7.26 13.17 -1.89
CA GLY A 137 -8.14 12.53 -2.89
C GLY A 137 -9.41 11.97 -2.26
N ALA A 138 -9.29 11.26 -1.14
CA ALA A 138 -10.43 10.71 -0.40
C ALA A 138 -11.40 11.83 0.08
N HIS A 139 -10.87 12.96 0.57
CA HIS A 139 -11.67 14.09 0.99
C HIS A 139 -12.58 14.64 -0.11
N PHE A 140 -12.08 14.66 -1.35
CA PHE A 140 -12.86 15.17 -2.49
C PHE A 140 -13.77 14.12 -3.12
N MET A 141 -13.35 12.85 -3.10
CA MET A 141 -14.07 11.76 -3.77
C MET A 141 -15.15 11.12 -2.90
N PHE A 142 -14.94 11.04 -1.57
CA PHE A 142 -15.83 10.34 -0.65
C PHE A 142 -16.39 11.28 0.40
N ARG A 143 -17.73 11.42 0.45
CA ARG A 143 -18.41 12.28 1.43
C ARG A 143 -18.28 11.80 2.87
N ASP A 144 -18.12 10.50 3.05
CA ASP A 144 -18.07 9.84 4.36
C ASP A 144 -16.64 9.77 4.95
N GLU A 145 -15.61 10.00 4.12
CA GLU A 145 -14.20 9.97 4.52
C GLU A 145 -13.57 11.36 4.60
N ARG A 146 -14.30 12.30 5.20
CA ARG A 146 -13.76 13.65 5.38
C ARG A 146 -12.65 13.64 6.42
N MET A 147 -11.50 14.18 6.02
CA MET A 147 -10.38 14.37 6.94
C MET A 147 -10.80 15.27 8.10
N THR A 148 -10.55 14.79 9.31
CA THR A 148 -10.64 15.66 10.49
C THR A 148 -9.39 16.53 10.59
N ALA A 149 -9.49 17.70 11.22
CA ALA A 149 -8.33 18.57 11.45
C ALA A 149 -7.20 17.83 12.19
N GLY A 150 -7.53 16.93 13.12
CA GLY A 150 -6.55 16.09 13.82
C GLY A 150 -5.83 15.11 12.91
N SER A 151 -6.54 14.49 11.96
CA SER A 151 -5.95 13.59 10.95
C SER A 151 -4.99 14.35 10.03
N LEU A 152 -5.39 15.54 9.58
CA LEU A 152 -4.55 16.40 8.74
C LEU A 152 -3.27 16.81 9.47
N LEU A 153 -3.38 17.27 10.72
CA LEU A 153 -2.24 17.62 11.55
C LEU A 153 -1.30 16.42 11.75
N GLY A 154 -1.83 15.23 12.03
CA GLY A 154 -1.03 14.02 12.17
C GLY A 154 -0.22 13.67 10.93
N VAL A 155 -0.85 13.76 9.74
CA VAL A 155 -0.19 13.53 8.45
C VAL A 155 0.91 14.58 8.20
N LEU A 156 0.63 15.86 8.43
CA LEU A 156 1.60 16.94 8.23
C LEU A 156 2.79 16.85 9.19
N ILE A 157 2.55 16.53 10.47
CA ILE A 157 3.62 16.33 11.46
C ILE A 157 4.48 15.13 11.07
N GLY A 158 3.86 14.01 10.68
CA GLY A 158 4.56 12.80 10.24
C GLY A 158 5.43 13.07 9.01
N PHE A 159 4.88 13.74 8.00
CA PHE A 159 5.64 14.12 6.80
C PHE A 159 6.76 15.11 7.13
N GLY A 160 6.49 16.12 7.97
CA GLY A 160 7.50 17.07 8.45
C GLY A 160 8.64 16.38 9.16
N GLY A 161 8.37 15.39 10.02
CA GLY A 161 9.40 14.57 10.67
C GLY A 161 10.29 13.82 9.69
N VAL A 162 9.70 13.19 8.67
CA VAL A 162 10.45 12.48 7.62
C VAL A 162 11.28 13.48 6.80
N ALA A 163 10.71 14.63 6.43
CA ALA A 163 11.42 15.68 5.70
C ALA A 163 12.61 16.27 6.49
N CYS A 164 12.45 16.46 7.80
CA CYS A 164 13.55 16.90 8.67
C CYS A 164 14.68 15.88 8.76
N LEU A 165 14.34 14.59 8.77
CA LEU A 165 15.33 13.52 8.90
C LEU A 165 16.16 13.35 7.62
N PHE A 166 15.52 13.39 6.47
CA PHE A 166 16.17 13.11 5.17
C PHE A 166 16.37 14.33 4.28
N GLY A 167 15.75 15.46 4.60
CA GLY A 167 15.84 16.69 3.80
C GLY A 167 17.25 17.18 3.53
N PRO A 168 18.18 17.18 4.51
CA PRO A 168 19.56 17.59 4.28
C PRO A 168 20.32 16.69 3.30
N GLU A 169 20.02 15.39 3.27
CA GLU A 169 20.64 14.45 2.33
C GLU A 169 20.01 14.55 0.93
N ALA A 170 18.71 14.79 0.85
CA ALA A 170 18.01 14.99 -0.41
C ALA A 170 18.45 16.27 -1.15
N MET A 171 18.91 17.29 -0.42
CA MET A 171 19.43 18.53 -1.01
C MET A 171 20.89 18.45 -1.46
N LYS A 172 21.60 17.37 -1.12
CA LYS A 172 23.00 17.15 -1.49
C LYS A 172 23.18 16.26 -2.72
N GLY A 173 22.11 15.59 -3.18
CA GLY A 173 22.07 14.81 -4.41
C GLY A 173 21.63 15.64 -5.57
#